data_52c4dc8a23a0e2c6b6306918be30dbec
#
_entry.id   52c4dc8a23a0e2c6b6306918be30dbec
#
_cell.length_a   1.000
_cell.length_b   1.000
_cell.length_c   1.000
_cell.angle_alpha   90.00
_cell.angle_beta   90.00
_cell.angle_gamma   90.00
#
_symmetry.space_group_name_H-M   'P 1'
#
loop_
_entity.id
_entity.type
_entity.pdbx_description
1 polymer ?
#
loop_
_entity_poly.entity_id
_entity_poly.type
_entity_poly.pdbx_seq_one_letter_code
_entity_poly.pdbx_strand_id
1 'polypeptide(L)'
;MEKTKKSRRKEGFMQAVLSLMFSQVIIKLLGLVYNLYLTNKEGFGDQGNAIYSGSYQIYALLLTLSSIGVPNAISKLVAERTAKGDHKGALRIFKVALGTFAIIGLIGSLFLFLGADIIATYWLNIPEAKYTLITLAPAVFFVTVGAVLRGYCNGKQAMRVTARSQTLEQLFKTIFVIILVEIVFKVTNGNTVWMAAAANVGTTLSIFFSFSYLVRFYRITREERRKELKETVNYEYHNVKSIVKRILSVSIPMSLSSIMSSFNKNIDSFTVVRGLKKFMTESDAKAQYGILGGKVDTLTSLPLAINIAFATALVPTITSSLAKGDKETASKRVSFSLMASMLIGLPCTIGMIVFAQQILQLLYPAQPEGVLILQISSLTIIFTILDQTINGTLQGIGKVMVPATSLFCGMIAKLIVNLVLVPNPAFGANGAAIGSVVCHMAVSYTHLTLPTNSRV
;
A
#
# COMPACT_ATOMS: atom_id res chain seq x y z
N MET A 1 36.11 7.50 -29.25
CA MET A 1 34.82 7.69 -28.56
C MET A 1 34.74 6.80 -27.33
N GLU A 2 35.38 7.27 -26.30
CA GLU A 2 35.55 6.59 -25.00
C GLU A 2 34.82 7.41 -23.96
N LYS A 3 33.50 7.23 -23.84
CA LYS A 3 32.69 7.84 -22.79
C LYS A 3 31.68 6.84 -22.24
N THR A 4 31.83 6.65 -20.90
CA THR A 4 30.89 6.02 -19.94
C THR A 4 31.08 4.53 -19.65
N LYS A 5 32.27 4.12 -19.27
CA LYS A 5 32.43 3.10 -18.22
C LYS A 5 32.43 3.81 -16.85
N LYS A 6 31.31 4.44 -16.46
CA LYS A 6 31.09 4.75 -15.04
C LYS A 6 30.72 3.42 -14.37
N SER A 7 31.72 2.77 -13.77
CA SER A 7 31.57 1.70 -12.80
C SER A 7 30.35 2.06 -11.93
N ARG A 8 29.28 1.25 -12.00
CA ARG A 8 28.18 1.35 -11.04
C ARG A 8 28.79 1.09 -9.67
N ARG A 9 29.17 2.16 -8.95
CA ARG A 9 29.51 2.06 -7.52
C ARG A 9 28.38 1.29 -6.86
N LYS A 10 28.70 0.16 -6.22
CA LYS A 10 27.77 -0.52 -5.31
C LYS A 10 27.24 0.55 -4.38
N GLU A 11 25.93 0.84 -4.45
CA GLU A 11 25.34 1.80 -3.55
C GLU A 11 25.55 1.33 -2.13
N GLY A 12 26.00 2.24 -1.26
CA GLY A 12 25.97 1.97 0.15
C GLY A 12 24.52 1.63 0.54
N PHE A 13 24.31 0.54 1.25
CA PHE A 13 22.98 0.10 1.71
C PHE A 13 22.15 1.27 2.30
N MET A 14 22.80 2.16 3.07
CA MET A 14 22.17 3.35 3.64
C MET A 14 21.64 4.34 2.59
N GLN A 15 22.41 4.58 1.49
CA GLN A 15 21.95 5.46 0.42
C GLN A 15 20.74 4.89 -0.33
N ALA A 16 20.70 3.58 -0.54
CA ALA A 16 19.56 2.91 -1.15
C ALA A 16 18.30 3.01 -0.28
N VAL A 17 18.45 2.80 1.03
CA VAL A 17 17.34 2.95 2.00
C VAL A 17 16.84 4.39 2.04
N LEU A 18 17.72 5.38 2.19
CA LEU A 18 17.35 6.81 2.20
C LEU A 18 16.65 7.23 0.90
N SER A 19 17.10 6.73 -0.25
CA SER A 19 16.47 6.99 -1.55
C SER A 19 15.04 6.43 -1.62
N LEU A 20 14.81 5.23 -1.08
CA LEU A 20 13.47 4.64 -0.98
C LEU A 20 12.58 5.44 -0.04
N MET A 21 13.10 5.86 1.12
CA MET A 21 12.38 6.68 2.10
C MET A 21 11.92 8.00 1.50
N PHE A 22 12.84 8.74 0.86
CA PHE A 22 12.54 10.00 0.20
C PHE A 22 11.50 9.83 -0.90
N SER A 23 11.61 8.74 -1.68
CA SER A 23 10.61 8.36 -2.69
C SER A 23 9.22 8.17 -2.08
N GLN A 24 9.09 7.52 -0.91
CA GLN A 24 7.79 7.31 -0.25
C GLN A 24 7.15 8.63 0.21
N VAL A 25 7.94 9.58 0.71
CA VAL A 25 7.43 10.91 1.07
C VAL A 25 6.91 11.65 -0.16
N ILE A 26 7.68 11.66 -1.27
CA ILE A 26 7.24 12.27 -2.54
C ILE A 26 5.95 11.64 -3.04
N ILE A 27 5.85 10.30 -3.00
CA ILE A 27 4.65 9.56 -3.42
C ILE A 27 3.42 10.03 -2.62
N LYS A 28 3.55 10.21 -1.31
CA LYS A 28 2.45 10.68 -0.45
C LYS A 28 2.07 12.13 -0.72
N LEU A 29 3.06 13.01 -0.94
CA LEU A 29 2.80 14.41 -1.30
C LEU A 29 2.09 14.52 -2.65
N LEU A 30 2.54 13.79 -3.66
CA LEU A 30 1.87 13.74 -4.96
C LEU A 30 0.45 13.14 -4.83
N GLY A 31 0.28 12.16 -3.94
CA GLY A 31 -1.02 11.59 -3.59
C GLY A 31 -1.97 12.63 -3.00
N LEU A 32 -1.47 13.48 -2.11
CA LEU A 32 -2.24 14.59 -1.55
C LEU A 32 -2.64 15.59 -2.65
N VAL A 33 -1.71 15.98 -3.53
CA VAL A 33 -1.96 16.97 -4.60
C VAL A 33 -3.14 16.55 -5.47
N TYR A 34 -3.17 15.34 -6.02
CA TYR A 34 -4.29 14.92 -6.86
C TYR A 34 -5.58 14.71 -6.06
N ASN A 35 -5.48 14.30 -4.79
CA ASN A 35 -6.67 14.15 -3.93
C ASN A 35 -7.31 15.51 -3.64
N LEU A 36 -6.51 16.53 -3.31
CA LEU A 36 -6.98 17.91 -3.13
C LEU A 36 -7.65 18.43 -4.40
N TYR A 37 -7.03 18.20 -5.56
CA TYR A 37 -7.60 18.59 -6.84
C TYR A 37 -8.97 17.92 -7.07
N LEU A 38 -9.07 16.59 -6.89
CA LEU A 38 -10.30 15.85 -7.13
C LEU A 38 -11.44 16.29 -6.19
N THR A 39 -11.13 16.40 -4.90
CA THR A 39 -12.17 16.72 -3.89
C THR A 39 -12.71 18.14 -4.07
N ASN A 40 -11.86 19.10 -4.46
CA ASN A 40 -12.26 20.49 -4.68
C ASN A 40 -12.84 20.72 -6.10
N LYS A 41 -12.78 19.72 -6.99
CA LYS A 41 -13.29 19.85 -8.35
C LYS A 41 -14.81 19.83 -8.37
N GLU A 42 -15.39 20.84 -9.01
CA GLU A 42 -16.83 20.92 -9.26
C GLU A 42 -17.33 19.63 -9.97
N GLY A 43 -18.46 19.10 -9.55
CA GLY A 43 -19.04 17.85 -10.05
C GLY A 43 -18.39 16.58 -9.53
N PHE A 44 -17.23 16.64 -8.83
CA PHE A 44 -16.59 15.47 -8.22
C PHE A 44 -16.91 15.37 -6.72
N GLY A 45 -16.32 16.22 -5.91
CA GLY A 45 -16.56 16.35 -4.48
C GLY A 45 -16.48 15.05 -3.68
N ASP A 46 -17.21 14.98 -2.57
CA ASP A 46 -17.22 13.79 -1.69
C ASP A 46 -17.92 12.59 -2.30
N GLN A 47 -18.91 12.79 -3.15
CA GLN A 47 -19.57 11.68 -3.90
C GLN A 47 -18.61 11.04 -4.90
N GLY A 48 -17.87 11.83 -5.66
CA GLY A 48 -16.82 11.34 -6.57
C GLY A 48 -15.73 10.62 -5.81
N ASN A 49 -15.35 11.13 -4.62
CA ASN A 49 -14.42 10.45 -3.73
C ASN A 49 -14.93 9.09 -3.24
N ALA A 50 -16.23 8.96 -2.95
CA ALA A 50 -16.81 7.67 -2.55
C ALA A 50 -16.67 6.62 -3.65
N ILE A 51 -17.02 6.97 -4.89
CA ILE A 51 -16.90 6.10 -6.05
C ILE A 51 -15.43 5.76 -6.33
N TYR A 52 -14.55 6.77 -6.33
CA TYR A 52 -13.13 6.62 -6.60
C TYR A 52 -12.41 5.79 -5.53
N SER A 53 -12.54 6.20 -4.24
CA SER A 53 -11.83 5.55 -3.14
C SER A 53 -12.37 4.14 -2.85
N GLY A 54 -13.69 3.93 -2.93
CA GLY A 54 -14.29 2.61 -2.79
C GLY A 54 -13.75 1.61 -3.81
N SER A 55 -13.73 2.00 -5.08
CA SER A 55 -13.15 1.19 -6.15
C SER A 55 -11.65 0.94 -5.95
N TYR A 56 -10.92 1.98 -5.54
CA TYR A 56 -9.49 1.88 -5.29
C TYR A 56 -9.17 0.93 -4.12
N GLN A 57 -10.00 0.87 -3.06
CA GLN A 57 -9.81 -0.07 -1.95
C GLN A 57 -9.95 -1.54 -2.39
N ILE A 58 -10.90 -1.84 -3.27
CA ILE A 58 -11.05 -3.18 -3.87
C ILE A 58 -9.82 -3.53 -4.73
N TYR A 59 -9.39 -2.60 -5.58
CA TYR A 59 -8.16 -2.77 -6.36
C TYR A 59 -6.94 -2.99 -5.44
N ALA A 60 -6.79 -2.20 -4.37
CA ALA A 60 -5.71 -2.31 -3.41
C ALA A 60 -5.70 -3.65 -2.66
N LEU A 61 -6.89 -4.22 -2.38
CA LEU A 61 -7.01 -5.57 -1.83
C LEU A 61 -6.46 -6.62 -2.80
N LEU A 62 -6.90 -6.59 -4.06
CA LEU A 62 -6.41 -7.50 -5.10
C LEU A 62 -4.90 -7.34 -5.36
N LEU A 63 -4.42 -6.10 -5.36
CA LEU A 63 -2.99 -5.77 -5.43
C LEU A 63 -2.22 -6.42 -4.28
N THR A 64 -2.72 -6.32 -3.06
CA THR A 64 -2.09 -6.90 -1.87
C THR A 64 -2.04 -8.42 -1.95
N LEU A 65 -3.15 -9.05 -2.34
CA LEU A 65 -3.24 -10.50 -2.50
C LEU A 65 -2.30 -11.03 -3.59
N SER A 66 -2.14 -10.28 -4.68
CA SER A 66 -1.43 -10.74 -5.87
C SER A 66 0.06 -10.34 -5.90
N SER A 67 0.50 -9.31 -5.16
CA SER A 67 1.81 -8.74 -5.43
C SER A 67 2.65 -8.25 -4.24
N ILE A 68 2.12 -8.06 -3.03
CA ILE A 68 2.92 -7.40 -1.97
C ILE A 68 4.12 -8.23 -1.49
N GLY A 69 3.95 -9.51 -1.20
CA GLY A 69 5.07 -10.38 -0.77
C GLY A 69 5.98 -10.87 -1.89
N VAL A 70 5.52 -10.73 -3.13
CA VAL A 70 6.17 -11.28 -4.32
C VAL A 70 7.53 -10.64 -4.61
N PRO A 71 7.67 -9.29 -4.61
CA PRO A 71 8.98 -8.67 -4.82
C PRO A 71 10.01 -9.10 -3.80
N ASN A 72 9.62 -9.23 -2.53
CA ASN A 72 10.53 -9.61 -1.46
C ASN A 72 10.96 -11.08 -1.56
N ALA A 73 10.03 -11.99 -1.88
CA ALA A 73 10.32 -13.39 -2.09
C ALA A 73 11.25 -13.62 -3.28
N ILE A 74 10.93 -12.98 -4.42
CA ILE A 74 11.76 -13.08 -5.64
C ILE A 74 13.13 -12.44 -5.39
N SER A 75 13.19 -11.28 -4.75
CA SER A 75 14.45 -10.61 -4.40
C SER A 75 15.34 -11.51 -3.56
N LYS A 76 14.80 -12.17 -2.52
CA LYS A 76 15.52 -13.11 -1.68
C LYS A 76 16.06 -14.29 -2.48
N LEU A 77 15.20 -14.97 -3.24
CA LEU A 77 15.58 -16.17 -4.01
C LEU A 77 16.59 -15.87 -5.13
N VAL A 78 16.44 -14.73 -5.81
CA VAL A 78 17.39 -14.26 -6.83
C VAL A 78 18.74 -13.90 -6.20
N ALA A 79 18.72 -13.20 -5.06
CA ALA A 79 19.95 -12.82 -4.34
C ALA A 79 20.71 -14.05 -3.83
N GLU A 80 20.01 -15.04 -3.25
CA GLU A 80 20.61 -16.32 -2.81
C GLU A 80 21.34 -17.01 -3.95
N ARG A 81 20.73 -17.13 -5.13
CA ARG A 81 21.34 -17.77 -6.30
C ARG A 81 22.49 -16.95 -6.87
N THR A 82 22.32 -15.64 -6.95
CA THR A 82 23.39 -14.73 -7.43
C THR A 82 24.62 -14.78 -6.53
N ALA A 83 24.43 -14.86 -5.19
CA ALA A 83 25.52 -14.97 -4.24
C ALA A 83 26.32 -16.28 -4.38
N LYS A 84 25.66 -17.36 -4.81
CA LYS A 84 26.30 -18.65 -5.11
C LYS A 84 26.92 -18.73 -6.53
N GLY A 85 26.90 -17.65 -7.32
CA GLY A 85 27.35 -17.64 -8.71
C GLY A 85 26.41 -18.35 -9.69
N ASP A 86 25.19 -18.76 -9.24
CA ASP A 86 24.18 -19.40 -10.09
C ASP A 86 23.27 -18.39 -10.77
N HIS A 87 23.82 -17.68 -11.77
CA HIS A 87 23.07 -16.68 -12.54
C HIS A 87 21.98 -17.31 -13.43
N LYS A 88 22.18 -18.56 -13.88
CA LYS A 88 21.18 -19.31 -14.67
C LYS A 88 19.98 -19.67 -13.79
N GLY A 89 20.21 -20.15 -12.56
CA GLY A 89 19.16 -20.44 -11.59
C GLY A 89 18.38 -19.18 -11.18
N ALA A 90 19.07 -18.07 -10.96
CA ALA A 90 18.44 -16.77 -10.68
C ALA A 90 17.51 -16.32 -11.83
N LEU A 91 17.95 -16.43 -13.09
CA LEU A 91 17.12 -16.11 -14.25
C LEU A 91 15.94 -17.09 -14.41
N ARG A 92 16.14 -18.38 -14.09
CA ARG A 92 15.08 -19.38 -14.13
C ARG A 92 13.98 -19.06 -13.10
N ILE A 93 14.34 -18.73 -11.84
CA ILE A 93 13.39 -18.28 -10.81
C ILE A 93 12.57 -17.09 -11.34
N PHE A 94 13.23 -16.09 -11.91
CA PHE A 94 12.56 -14.92 -12.49
C PHE A 94 11.58 -15.30 -13.61
N LYS A 95 11.97 -16.13 -14.58
CA LYS A 95 11.10 -16.54 -15.69
C LYS A 95 9.88 -17.35 -15.22
N VAL A 96 10.08 -18.27 -14.27
CA VAL A 96 8.99 -19.06 -13.68
C VAL A 96 8.04 -18.14 -12.92
N ALA A 97 8.59 -17.24 -12.10
CA ALA A 97 7.78 -16.24 -11.41
C ALA A 97 6.99 -15.37 -12.39
N LEU A 98 7.64 -14.89 -13.46
CA LEU A 98 6.99 -14.05 -14.47
C LEU A 98 5.78 -14.76 -15.12
N GLY A 99 5.94 -16.02 -15.53
CA GLY A 99 4.84 -16.81 -16.09
C GLY A 99 3.72 -17.07 -15.09
N THR A 100 4.07 -17.50 -13.86
CA THR A 100 3.08 -17.78 -12.81
C THR A 100 2.27 -16.53 -12.43
N PHE A 101 2.95 -15.42 -12.18
CA PHE A 101 2.29 -14.18 -11.77
C PHE A 101 1.62 -13.42 -12.91
N ALA A 102 2.01 -13.66 -14.18
CA ALA A 102 1.24 -13.20 -15.33
C ALA A 102 -0.13 -13.90 -15.40
N ILE A 103 -0.19 -15.20 -15.13
CA ILE A 103 -1.46 -15.95 -15.06
C ILE A 103 -2.30 -15.46 -13.88
N ILE A 104 -1.72 -15.33 -12.69
CA ILE A 104 -2.42 -14.82 -11.48
C ILE A 104 -2.95 -13.41 -11.74
N GLY A 105 -2.14 -12.52 -12.31
CA GLY A 105 -2.55 -11.15 -12.64
C GLY A 105 -3.65 -11.09 -13.68
N LEU A 106 -3.63 -11.98 -14.69
CA LEU A 106 -4.69 -12.09 -15.68
C LEU A 106 -6.00 -12.58 -15.06
N ILE A 107 -5.94 -13.61 -14.22
CA ILE A 107 -7.12 -14.10 -13.48
C ILE A 107 -7.69 -13.00 -12.58
N GLY A 108 -6.84 -12.28 -11.82
CA GLY A 108 -7.29 -11.17 -10.97
C GLY A 108 -7.89 -10.01 -11.77
N SER A 109 -7.31 -9.69 -12.93
CA SER A 109 -7.84 -8.69 -13.85
C SER A 109 -9.21 -9.09 -14.40
N LEU A 110 -9.36 -10.33 -14.86
CA LEU A 110 -10.65 -10.87 -15.36
C LEU A 110 -11.69 -10.95 -14.25
N PHE A 111 -11.29 -11.37 -13.03
CA PHE A 111 -12.16 -11.40 -11.87
C PHE A 111 -12.72 -10.00 -11.56
N LEU A 112 -11.86 -8.96 -11.56
CA LEU A 112 -12.31 -7.60 -11.30
C LEU A 112 -13.18 -7.06 -12.44
N PHE A 113 -12.85 -7.36 -13.69
CA PHE A 113 -13.59 -6.93 -14.86
C PHE A 113 -15.01 -7.54 -14.91
N LEU A 114 -15.10 -8.86 -14.79
CA LEU A 114 -16.36 -9.59 -14.83
C LEU A 114 -17.20 -9.42 -13.56
N GLY A 115 -16.52 -9.32 -12.40
CA GLY A 115 -17.15 -9.13 -11.09
C GLY A 115 -17.50 -7.67 -10.74
N ALA A 116 -17.14 -6.70 -11.59
CA ALA A 116 -17.27 -5.28 -11.29
C ALA A 116 -18.69 -4.87 -10.85
N ASP A 117 -19.72 -5.38 -11.51
CA ASP A 117 -21.11 -5.08 -11.20
C ASP A 117 -21.54 -5.64 -9.83
N ILE A 118 -21.18 -6.90 -9.56
CA ILE A 118 -21.48 -7.58 -8.30
C ILE A 118 -20.77 -6.88 -7.15
N ILE A 119 -19.49 -6.52 -7.34
CA ILE A 119 -18.68 -5.85 -6.31
C ILE A 119 -19.23 -4.44 -6.03
N ALA A 120 -19.56 -3.68 -7.07
CA ALA A 120 -20.11 -2.34 -6.94
C ALA A 120 -21.45 -2.35 -6.19
N THR A 121 -22.35 -3.26 -6.57
CA THR A 121 -23.71 -3.32 -6.04
C THR A 121 -23.79 -3.95 -4.65
N TYR A 122 -23.14 -5.12 -4.46
CA TYR A 122 -23.34 -5.90 -3.23
C TYR A 122 -22.23 -5.68 -2.18
N TRP A 123 -21.01 -5.33 -2.60
CA TRP A 123 -19.92 -5.05 -1.67
C TRP A 123 -19.87 -3.58 -1.27
N LEU A 124 -19.72 -2.68 -2.26
CA LEU A 124 -19.58 -1.25 -2.02
C LEU A 124 -20.93 -0.57 -1.71
N ASN A 125 -22.04 -1.11 -2.18
CA ASN A 125 -23.36 -0.45 -2.23
C ASN A 125 -23.32 0.90 -2.97
N ILE A 126 -22.47 0.99 -3.98
CA ILE A 126 -22.27 2.13 -4.88
C ILE A 126 -22.29 1.57 -6.32
N PRO A 127 -23.48 1.38 -6.94
CA PRO A 127 -23.58 0.75 -8.26
C PRO A 127 -22.76 1.47 -9.34
N GLU A 128 -22.62 2.80 -9.25
CA GLU A 128 -21.86 3.63 -10.17
C GLU A 128 -20.36 3.29 -10.16
N ALA A 129 -19.85 2.68 -9.09
CA ALA A 129 -18.46 2.25 -8.98
C ALA A 129 -18.09 1.12 -9.98
N LYS A 130 -19.07 0.49 -10.62
CA LYS A 130 -18.85 -0.50 -11.69
C LYS A 130 -17.89 0.01 -12.76
N TYR A 131 -18.12 1.21 -13.28
CA TYR A 131 -17.28 1.78 -14.35
C TYR A 131 -15.85 2.02 -13.90
N THR A 132 -15.66 2.47 -12.65
CA THR A 132 -14.33 2.68 -12.08
C THR A 132 -13.60 1.36 -11.84
N LEU A 133 -14.28 0.30 -11.40
CA LEU A 133 -13.71 -1.04 -11.24
C LEU A 133 -13.26 -1.64 -12.57
N ILE A 134 -14.09 -1.50 -13.64
CA ILE A 134 -13.74 -1.94 -14.98
C ILE A 134 -12.47 -1.26 -15.48
N THR A 135 -12.32 0.05 -15.24
CA THR A 135 -11.14 0.80 -15.68
C THR A 135 -9.86 0.43 -14.88
N LEU A 136 -10.00 -0.07 -13.64
CA LEU A 136 -8.89 -0.55 -12.83
C LEU A 136 -8.52 -2.02 -13.11
N ALA A 137 -9.38 -2.79 -13.76
CA ALA A 137 -9.13 -4.21 -13.99
C ALA A 137 -7.78 -4.50 -14.71
N PRO A 138 -7.40 -3.79 -15.81
CA PRO A 138 -6.11 -4.00 -16.44
C PRO A 138 -4.91 -3.65 -15.53
N ALA A 139 -5.09 -2.74 -14.59
CA ALA A 139 -4.04 -2.33 -13.65
C ALA A 139 -3.56 -3.49 -12.79
N VAL A 140 -4.48 -4.41 -12.40
CA VAL A 140 -4.16 -5.61 -11.61
C VAL A 140 -3.11 -6.47 -12.32
N PHE A 141 -3.28 -6.67 -13.63
CA PHE A 141 -2.31 -7.42 -14.43
C PHE A 141 -0.94 -6.74 -14.46
N PHE A 142 -0.88 -5.47 -14.85
CA PHE A 142 0.39 -4.74 -14.99
C PHE A 142 1.14 -4.62 -13.67
N VAL A 143 0.43 -4.39 -12.56
CA VAL A 143 1.08 -4.26 -11.26
C VAL A 143 1.62 -5.59 -10.75
N THR A 144 0.89 -6.69 -10.96
CA THR A 144 1.31 -8.04 -10.55
C THR A 144 2.57 -8.48 -11.30
N VAL A 145 2.62 -8.28 -12.62
CA VAL A 145 3.81 -8.57 -13.43
C VAL A 145 4.95 -7.60 -13.12
N GLY A 146 4.64 -6.33 -12.90
CA GLY A 146 5.60 -5.31 -12.47
C GLY A 146 6.26 -5.64 -11.13
N ALA A 147 5.53 -6.24 -10.19
CA ALA A 147 6.05 -6.69 -8.91
C ALA A 147 7.15 -7.75 -9.05
N VAL A 148 7.01 -8.68 -10.00
CA VAL A 148 8.04 -9.67 -10.35
C VAL A 148 9.31 -9.00 -10.88
N LEU A 149 9.16 -8.02 -11.78
CA LEU A 149 10.29 -7.25 -12.34
C LEU A 149 11.01 -6.46 -11.24
N ARG A 150 10.26 -5.80 -10.34
CA ARG A 150 10.83 -5.08 -9.18
C ARG A 150 11.59 -6.05 -8.26
N GLY A 151 11.03 -7.22 -7.98
CA GLY A 151 11.68 -8.26 -7.18
C GLY A 151 13.00 -8.74 -7.79
N TYR A 152 13.02 -8.96 -9.10
CA TYR A 152 14.25 -9.32 -9.83
C TYR A 152 15.31 -8.21 -9.74
N CYS A 153 14.93 -6.94 -9.99
CA CYS A 153 15.83 -5.80 -9.86
C CYS A 153 16.41 -5.68 -8.44
N ASN A 154 15.57 -5.82 -7.41
CA ASN A 154 15.99 -5.78 -6.02
C ASN A 154 16.96 -6.92 -5.66
N GLY A 155 16.69 -8.15 -6.15
CA GLY A 155 17.58 -9.29 -5.96
C GLY A 155 18.95 -9.14 -6.66
N LYS A 156 19.00 -8.33 -7.72
CA LYS A 156 20.23 -7.90 -8.38
C LYS A 156 20.85 -6.62 -7.80
N GLN A 157 20.39 -6.18 -6.62
CA GLN A 157 20.86 -4.96 -5.94
C GLN A 157 20.64 -3.65 -6.76
N ALA A 158 19.68 -3.65 -7.68
CA ALA A 158 19.30 -2.47 -8.48
C ALA A 158 18.07 -1.75 -7.90
N MET A 159 18.06 -1.47 -6.60
CA MET A 159 16.90 -0.91 -5.87
C MET A 159 16.48 0.47 -6.38
N ARG A 160 17.41 1.27 -6.93
CA ARG A 160 17.07 2.55 -7.58
C ARG A 160 16.08 2.43 -8.72
N VAL A 161 16.09 1.30 -9.44
CA VAL A 161 15.14 1.06 -10.55
C VAL A 161 13.72 0.92 -9.98
N THR A 162 13.58 0.19 -8.88
CA THR A 162 12.30 0.04 -8.17
C THR A 162 11.81 1.39 -7.64
N ALA A 163 12.65 2.15 -6.94
CA ALA A 163 12.31 3.47 -6.43
C ALA A 163 11.84 4.41 -7.56
N ARG A 164 12.62 4.50 -8.66
CA ARG A 164 12.27 5.33 -9.82
C ARG A 164 10.95 4.89 -10.46
N SER A 165 10.72 3.57 -10.60
CA SER A 165 9.46 3.08 -11.18
C SER A 165 8.25 3.49 -10.36
N GLN A 166 8.34 3.45 -9.03
CA GLN A 166 7.26 3.86 -8.11
C GLN A 166 7.05 5.38 -8.13
N THR A 167 8.12 6.17 -8.13
CA THR A 167 8.02 7.64 -8.22
C THR A 167 7.42 8.07 -9.56
N LEU A 168 7.85 7.47 -10.68
CA LEU A 168 7.28 7.73 -12.00
C LEU A 168 5.80 7.35 -12.07
N GLU A 169 5.43 6.19 -11.48
CA GLU A 169 4.03 5.75 -11.39
C GLU A 169 3.17 6.81 -10.72
N GLN A 170 3.61 7.33 -9.57
CA GLN A 170 2.86 8.33 -8.84
C GLN A 170 2.82 9.69 -9.55
N LEU A 171 3.94 10.09 -10.17
CA LEU A 171 4.01 11.33 -10.96
C LEU A 171 3.03 11.26 -12.14
N PHE A 172 3.08 10.19 -12.94
CA PHE A 172 2.17 9.99 -14.05
C PHE A 172 0.72 9.86 -13.59
N LYS A 173 0.47 9.20 -12.44
CA LYS A 173 -0.85 9.13 -11.85
C LYS A 173 -1.41 10.53 -11.60
N THR A 174 -0.66 11.39 -10.92
CA THR A 174 -1.08 12.76 -10.64
C THR A 174 -1.39 13.53 -11.93
N ILE A 175 -0.52 13.43 -12.94
CA ILE A 175 -0.68 14.12 -14.23
C ILE A 175 -1.92 13.59 -14.98
N PHE A 176 -2.03 12.28 -15.16
CA PHE A 176 -3.12 11.69 -15.95
C PHE A 176 -4.47 11.83 -15.25
N VAL A 177 -4.53 11.72 -13.92
CA VAL A 177 -5.77 11.95 -13.17
C VAL A 177 -6.28 13.36 -13.43
N ILE A 178 -5.42 14.38 -13.27
CA ILE A 178 -5.83 15.77 -13.48
C ILE A 178 -6.27 16.00 -14.92
N ILE A 179 -5.46 15.59 -15.90
CA ILE A 179 -5.77 15.82 -17.33
C ILE A 179 -7.06 15.12 -17.75
N LEU A 180 -7.21 13.82 -17.42
CA LEU A 180 -8.36 13.06 -17.86
C LEU A 180 -9.66 13.51 -17.19
N VAL A 181 -9.60 13.88 -15.91
CA VAL A 181 -10.76 14.42 -15.21
C VAL A 181 -11.18 15.76 -15.81
N GLU A 182 -10.23 16.65 -16.16
CA GLU A 182 -10.57 17.93 -16.85
C GLU A 182 -11.21 17.71 -18.22
N ILE A 183 -10.69 16.77 -19.01
CA ILE A 183 -11.28 16.44 -20.32
C ILE A 183 -12.71 15.94 -20.13
N VAL A 184 -12.90 14.96 -19.22
CA VAL A 184 -14.23 14.36 -18.99
C VAL A 184 -15.19 15.36 -18.36
N PHE A 185 -14.73 16.23 -17.46
CA PHE A 185 -15.54 17.31 -16.91
C PHE A 185 -16.17 18.17 -18.03
N LYS A 186 -15.34 18.61 -19.00
CA LYS A 186 -15.80 19.42 -20.14
C LYS A 186 -16.74 18.68 -21.07
N VAL A 187 -16.49 17.38 -21.32
CA VAL A 187 -17.30 16.58 -22.27
C VAL A 187 -18.64 16.15 -21.67
N THR A 188 -18.67 15.88 -20.34
CA THR A 188 -19.86 15.33 -19.67
C THR A 188 -20.60 16.35 -18.81
N ASN A 189 -20.21 17.65 -18.88
CA ASN A 189 -20.79 18.72 -18.05
C ASN A 189 -20.75 18.38 -16.55
N GLY A 190 -19.61 17.81 -16.08
CA GLY A 190 -19.39 17.56 -14.67
C GLY A 190 -20.04 16.27 -14.11
N ASN A 191 -20.31 15.28 -14.96
CA ASN A 191 -20.86 14.00 -14.48
C ASN A 191 -19.85 13.26 -13.57
N THR A 192 -20.20 13.13 -12.29
CA THR A 192 -19.39 12.55 -11.22
C THR A 192 -18.90 11.13 -11.53
N VAL A 193 -19.76 10.28 -12.10
CA VAL A 193 -19.46 8.88 -12.38
C VAL A 193 -18.35 8.75 -13.42
N TRP A 194 -18.47 9.51 -14.52
CA TRP A 194 -17.49 9.49 -15.59
C TRP A 194 -16.17 10.16 -15.18
N MET A 195 -16.23 11.19 -14.33
CA MET A 195 -15.03 11.81 -13.77
C MET A 195 -14.28 10.84 -12.85
N ALA A 196 -14.99 10.07 -12.01
CA ALA A 196 -14.37 9.05 -11.16
C ALA A 196 -13.76 7.90 -12.00
N ALA A 197 -14.44 7.48 -13.06
CA ALA A 197 -13.90 6.51 -14.00
C ALA A 197 -12.63 7.04 -14.70
N ALA A 198 -12.64 8.29 -15.16
CA ALA A 198 -11.47 8.95 -15.76
C ALA A 198 -10.26 9.01 -14.81
N ALA A 199 -10.49 9.33 -13.53
CA ALA A 199 -9.43 9.32 -12.52
C ALA A 199 -8.78 7.93 -12.38
N ASN A 200 -9.59 6.86 -12.43
CA ASN A 200 -9.09 5.49 -12.38
C ASN A 200 -8.45 5.02 -13.70
N VAL A 201 -8.88 5.52 -14.85
CA VAL A 201 -8.14 5.35 -16.12
C VAL A 201 -6.74 5.96 -15.99
N GLY A 202 -6.63 7.18 -15.41
CA GLY A 202 -5.34 7.82 -15.13
C GLY A 202 -4.43 6.95 -14.25
N THR A 203 -5.00 6.30 -13.24
CA THR A 203 -4.28 5.33 -12.40
C THR A 203 -3.78 4.13 -13.23
N THR A 204 -4.63 3.52 -14.05
CA THR A 204 -4.27 2.37 -14.90
C THR A 204 -3.17 2.72 -15.90
N LEU A 205 -3.27 3.88 -16.54
CA LEU A 205 -2.24 4.37 -17.46
C LEU A 205 -0.90 4.60 -16.75
N SER A 206 -0.91 5.18 -15.56
CA SER A 206 0.31 5.41 -14.79
C SER A 206 1.05 4.10 -14.46
N ILE A 207 0.30 3.07 -14.08
CA ILE A 207 0.82 1.73 -13.81
C ILE A 207 1.40 1.10 -15.08
N PHE A 208 0.72 1.26 -16.23
CA PHE A 208 1.22 0.80 -17.53
C PHE A 208 2.54 1.48 -17.91
N PHE A 209 2.70 2.79 -17.68
CA PHE A 209 3.94 3.50 -17.93
C PHE A 209 5.06 3.04 -16.99
N SER A 210 4.77 2.86 -15.69
CA SER A 210 5.71 2.29 -14.73
C SER A 210 6.16 0.89 -15.12
N PHE A 211 5.24 0.03 -15.53
CA PHE A 211 5.52 -1.31 -16.05
C PHE A 211 6.41 -1.24 -17.31
N SER A 212 6.07 -0.37 -18.26
CA SER A 212 6.83 -0.18 -19.49
C SER A 212 8.28 0.27 -19.22
N TYR A 213 8.46 1.15 -18.23
CA TYR A 213 9.80 1.53 -17.74
C TYR A 213 10.61 0.31 -17.24
N LEU A 214 9.98 -0.55 -16.42
CA LEU A 214 10.65 -1.76 -15.91
C LEU A 214 10.99 -2.74 -17.03
N VAL A 215 10.09 -2.96 -18.00
CA VAL A 215 10.33 -3.81 -19.17
C VAL A 215 11.46 -3.25 -20.03
N ARG A 216 11.47 -1.91 -20.26
CA ARG A 216 12.55 -1.25 -21.00
C ARG A 216 13.89 -1.43 -20.29
N PHE A 217 13.94 -1.24 -18.98
CA PHE A 217 15.17 -1.48 -18.20
C PHE A 217 15.63 -2.93 -18.32
N TYR A 218 14.71 -3.90 -18.20
CA TYR A 218 15.03 -5.32 -18.39
C TYR A 218 15.57 -5.61 -19.78
N ARG A 219 15.06 -4.98 -20.84
CA ARG A 219 15.55 -5.15 -22.22
C ARG A 219 16.94 -4.55 -22.41
N ILE A 220 17.19 -3.35 -21.93
CA ILE A 220 18.48 -2.65 -22.06
C ILE A 220 19.62 -3.43 -21.38
N THR A 221 19.35 -4.05 -20.23
CA THR A 221 20.34 -4.85 -19.47
C THR A 221 20.55 -6.27 -20.04
N ARG A 222 20.06 -6.57 -21.26
CA ARG A 222 20.15 -7.90 -21.87
C ARG A 222 21.59 -8.38 -22.08
N GLU A 223 22.49 -7.50 -22.50
CA GLU A 223 23.91 -7.86 -22.77
C GLU A 223 24.64 -8.14 -21.43
N GLU A 224 24.44 -7.33 -20.42
CA GLU A 224 25.01 -7.57 -19.09
C GLU A 224 24.57 -8.94 -18.57
N ARG A 225 23.27 -9.25 -18.66
CA ARG A 225 22.73 -10.58 -18.27
C ARG A 225 23.32 -11.72 -19.09
N ARG A 226 23.58 -11.52 -20.39
CA ARG A 226 24.23 -12.55 -21.22
C ARG A 226 25.65 -12.84 -20.75
N LYS A 227 26.40 -11.82 -20.32
CA LYS A 227 27.75 -11.97 -19.74
C LYS A 227 27.69 -12.75 -18.44
N GLU A 228 26.80 -12.32 -17.49
CA GLU A 228 26.60 -13.00 -16.22
C GLU A 228 26.22 -14.49 -16.40
N LEU A 229 25.40 -14.81 -17.40
CA LEU A 229 25.01 -16.20 -17.68
C LEU A 229 26.18 -17.08 -18.15
N LYS A 230 27.20 -16.51 -18.80
CA LYS A 230 28.44 -17.23 -19.17
C LYS A 230 29.34 -17.49 -17.96
N GLU A 231 29.27 -16.62 -16.95
CA GLU A 231 30.03 -16.70 -15.70
C GLU A 231 29.39 -17.62 -14.65
N THR A 232 28.29 -18.31 -14.97
CA THR A 232 27.62 -19.24 -14.04
C THR A 232 28.53 -20.42 -13.72
N VAL A 233 28.93 -20.53 -12.45
CA VAL A 233 29.86 -21.57 -11.96
C VAL A 233 29.11 -22.84 -11.55
N ASN A 234 28.02 -22.72 -10.76
CA ASN A 234 27.26 -23.83 -10.20
C ASN A 234 25.78 -23.71 -10.57
N TYR A 235 25.34 -24.42 -11.61
CA TYR A 235 23.93 -24.45 -11.99
C TYR A 235 23.20 -25.63 -11.34
N GLU A 236 22.25 -25.35 -10.47
CA GLU A 236 21.39 -26.34 -9.87
C GLU A 236 19.99 -26.26 -10.49
N TYR A 237 19.60 -27.33 -11.17
CA TYR A 237 18.29 -27.40 -11.82
C TYR A 237 17.19 -27.63 -10.80
N HIS A 238 16.17 -26.76 -10.81
CA HIS A 238 14.93 -26.96 -10.06
C HIS A 238 13.73 -27.03 -10.98
N ASN A 239 12.80 -27.94 -10.66
CA ASN A 239 11.54 -28.07 -11.38
C ASN A 239 10.67 -26.81 -11.13
N VAL A 240 9.85 -26.43 -12.12
CA VAL A 240 8.90 -25.28 -12.06
C VAL A 240 8.03 -25.37 -10.80
N LYS A 241 7.43 -26.53 -10.51
CA LYS A 241 6.59 -26.76 -9.32
C LYS A 241 7.33 -26.46 -8.00
N SER A 242 8.60 -26.86 -7.91
CA SER A 242 9.45 -26.60 -6.73
C SER A 242 9.74 -25.11 -6.58
N ILE A 243 10.05 -24.41 -7.68
CA ILE A 243 10.28 -22.96 -7.67
C ILE A 243 9.02 -22.21 -7.24
N VAL A 244 7.86 -22.51 -7.81
CA VAL A 244 6.57 -21.90 -7.46
C VAL A 244 6.25 -22.14 -5.98
N LYS A 245 6.38 -23.40 -5.50
CA LYS A 245 6.17 -23.73 -4.08
C LYS A 245 7.08 -22.90 -3.17
N ARG A 246 8.35 -22.76 -3.54
CA ARG A 246 9.33 -21.97 -2.76
C ARG A 246 9.02 -20.48 -2.78
N ILE A 247 8.60 -19.92 -3.92
CA ILE A 247 8.17 -18.52 -4.00
C ILE A 247 6.96 -18.31 -3.08
N LEU A 248 5.92 -19.13 -3.18
CA LEU A 248 4.71 -19.01 -2.38
C LEU A 248 4.99 -19.19 -0.88
N SER A 249 5.81 -20.17 -0.50
CA SER A 249 6.17 -20.40 0.91
C SER A 249 6.93 -19.22 1.56
N VAL A 250 7.61 -18.40 0.77
CA VAL A 250 8.29 -17.19 1.24
C VAL A 250 7.38 -15.97 1.15
N SER A 251 6.60 -15.83 0.06
CA SER A 251 5.76 -14.64 -0.16
C SER A 251 4.55 -14.59 0.76
N ILE A 252 3.86 -15.71 0.99
CA ILE A 252 2.63 -15.74 1.81
C ILE A 252 2.86 -15.24 3.24
N PRO A 253 3.83 -15.76 4.01
CA PRO A 253 4.08 -15.23 5.36
C PRO A 253 4.48 -13.75 5.38
N MET A 254 5.27 -13.31 4.38
CA MET A 254 5.67 -11.90 4.26
C MET A 254 4.52 -10.96 3.92
N SER A 255 3.51 -11.47 3.21
CA SER A 255 2.34 -10.68 2.80
C SER A 255 1.25 -10.63 3.86
N LEU A 256 1.24 -11.57 4.81
CA LEU A 256 0.08 -11.81 5.67
C LEU A 256 -0.36 -10.56 6.44
N SER A 257 0.57 -9.82 7.05
CA SER A 257 0.25 -8.56 7.73
C SER A 257 -0.32 -7.50 6.79
N SER A 258 0.20 -7.41 5.56
CA SER A 258 -0.29 -6.46 4.55
C SER A 258 -1.65 -6.85 4.02
N ILE A 259 -1.90 -8.16 3.86
CA ILE A 259 -3.21 -8.71 3.49
C ILE A 259 -4.24 -8.35 4.58
N MET A 260 -3.92 -8.60 5.84
CA MET A 260 -4.80 -8.22 6.96
C MET A 260 -5.08 -6.71 7.00
N SER A 261 -4.05 -5.88 6.76
CA SER A 261 -4.22 -4.42 6.69
C SER A 261 -5.15 -3.98 5.55
N SER A 262 -5.07 -4.63 4.38
CA SER A 262 -5.98 -4.35 3.26
C SER A 262 -7.41 -4.79 3.55
N PHE A 263 -7.59 -5.94 4.20
CA PHE A 263 -8.92 -6.36 4.65
C PHE A 263 -9.50 -5.39 5.69
N ASN A 264 -8.68 -4.90 6.63
CA ASN A 264 -9.12 -3.90 7.61
C ASN A 264 -9.71 -2.64 6.96
N LYS A 265 -9.10 -2.13 5.90
CA LYS A 265 -9.64 -0.99 5.13
C LYS A 265 -10.93 -1.35 4.38
N ASN A 266 -11.03 -2.57 3.86
CA ASN A 266 -12.21 -3.04 3.14
C ASN A 266 -13.43 -3.29 4.07
N ILE A 267 -13.25 -3.42 5.39
CA ILE A 267 -14.37 -3.44 6.34
C ILE A 267 -15.19 -2.16 6.22
N ASP A 268 -14.55 -1.00 6.13
CA ASP A 268 -15.26 0.27 5.95
C ASP A 268 -16.00 0.34 4.61
N SER A 269 -15.37 -0.12 3.53
CA SER A 269 -16.00 -0.18 2.21
C SER A 269 -17.28 -1.01 2.18
N PHE A 270 -17.32 -2.07 2.98
CA PHE A 270 -18.47 -2.96 3.06
C PHE A 270 -19.54 -2.48 4.03
N THR A 271 -19.17 -1.84 5.14
CA THR A 271 -20.09 -1.56 6.25
C THR A 271 -20.66 -0.16 6.23
N VAL A 272 -19.90 0.86 5.80
CA VAL A 272 -20.26 2.26 6.02
C VAL A 272 -21.46 2.67 5.18
N VAL A 273 -21.41 2.59 3.87
CA VAL A 273 -22.54 3.00 3.01
C VAL A 273 -23.79 2.21 3.34
N ARG A 274 -23.66 0.89 3.54
CA ARG A 274 -24.78 0.01 3.90
C ARG A 274 -25.42 0.39 5.24
N GLY A 275 -24.59 0.69 6.24
CA GLY A 275 -25.07 1.09 7.58
C GLY A 275 -25.77 2.44 7.57
N LEU A 276 -25.20 3.43 6.88
CA LEU A 276 -25.73 4.78 6.78
C LEU A 276 -27.06 4.85 6.01
N LYS A 277 -27.24 4.05 4.96
CA LYS A 277 -28.50 3.95 4.19
C LYS A 277 -29.72 3.53 5.03
N LYS A 278 -29.53 3.08 6.27
CA LYS A 278 -30.66 2.75 7.16
C LYS A 278 -31.41 3.98 7.69
N PHE A 279 -30.77 5.15 7.70
CA PHE A 279 -31.36 6.37 8.29
C PHE A 279 -31.10 7.66 7.49
N MET A 280 -30.31 7.62 6.43
CA MET A 280 -30.06 8.77 5.55
C MET A 280 -30.20 8.41 4.07
N THR A 281 -30.20 9.43 3.20
CA THR A 281 -30.30 9.22 1.76
C THR A 281 -29.05 8.50 1.23
N GLU A 282 -29.19 7.84 0.09
CA GLU A 282 -28.07 7.17 -0.56
C GLU A 282 -26.94 8.15 -0.95
N SER A 283 -27.33 9.35 -1.40
CA SER A 283 -26.39 10.42 -1.74
C SER A 283 -25.55 10.84 -0.54
N ASP A 284 -26.20 11.09 0.61
CA ASP A 284 -25.52 11.51 1.85
C ASP A 284 -24.65 10.39 2.40
N ALA A 285 -25.12 9.14 2.34
CA ALA A 285 -24.34 7.98 2.77
C ALA A 285 -23.05 7.82 1.95
N LYS A 286 -23.12 8.02 0.62
CA LYS A 286 -21.94 8.02 -0.26
C LYS A 286 -21.01 9.17 0.05
N ALA A 287 -21.54 10.39 0.25
CA ALA A 287 -20.73 11.55 0.62
C ALA A 287 -19.97 11.33 1.94
N GLN A 288 -20.63 10.83 2.98
CA GLN A 288 -20.01 10.51 4.25
C GLN A 288 -18.89 9.44 4.12
N TYR A 289 -19.10 8.43 3.29
CA TYR A 289 -18.05 7.46 2.99
C TYR A 289 -16.89 8.10 2.21
N GLY A 290 -17.18 9.00 1.27
CA GLY A 290 -16.18 9.77 0.53
C GLY A 290 -15.32 10.66 1.44
N ILE A 291 -15.91 11.26 2.48
CA ILE A 291 -15.19 12.01 3.51
C ILE A 291 -14.22 11.08 4.26
N LEU A 292 -14.71 9.95 4.76
CA LEU A 292 -13.91 9.00 5.51
C LEU A 292 -12.76 8.43 4.66
N GLY A 293 -13.08 7.83 3.51
CA GLY A 293 -12.11 7.11 2.65
C GLY A 293 -11.27 8.00 1.74
N GLY A 294 -11.77 9.19 1.39
CA GLY A 294 -11.09 10.15 0.52
C GLY A 294 -10.26 11.17 1.30
N LYS A 295 -10.91 12.04 2.06
CA LYS A 295 -10.24 13.14 2.78
C LYS A 295 -9.49 12.66 4.01
N VAL A 296 -10.20 12.01 4.94
CA VAL A 296 -9.67 11.68 6.27
C VAL A 296 -8.56 10.62 6.18
N ASP A 297 -8.74 9.55 5.40
CA ASP A 297 -7.71 8.51 5.21
C ASP A 297 -6.44 9.10 4.53
N THR A 298 -6.61 10.04 3.62
CA THR A 298 -5.49 10.75 3.00
C THR A 298 -4.69 11.56 4.02
N LEU A 299 -5.36 12.40 4.80
CA LEU A 299 -4.70 13.27 5.79
C LEU A 299 -4.02 12.46 6.91
N THR A 300 -4.72 11.49 7.49
CA THR A 300 -4.16 10.66 8.57
C THR A 300 -3.01 9.78 8.10
N SER A 301 -2.93 9.46 6.79
CA SER A 301 -1.84 8.65 6.24
C SER A 301 -0.51 9.42 6.05
N LEU A 302 -0.50 10.76 6.10
CA LEU A 302 0.72 11.56 5.90
C LEU A 302 1.76 11.36 7.01
N PRO A 303 1.41 11.47 8.32
CA PRO A 303 2.36 11.21 9.40
C PRO A 303 2.89 9.77 9.38
N LEU A 304 2.03 8.81 8.99
CA LEU A 304 2.40 7.41 8.93
C LEU A 304 3.51 7.13 7.90
N ALA A 305 3.55 7.89 6.80
CA ALA A 305 4.59 7.75 5.77
C ALA A 305 5.99 8.07 6.29
N ILE A 306 6.10 9.05 7.19
CA ILE A 306 7.36 9.41 7.84
C ILE A 306 7.81 8.28 8.75
N ASN A 307 6.89 7.70 9.51
CA ASN A 307 7.21 6.63 10.47
C ASN A 307 7.56 5.29 9.80
N ILE A 308 6.98 4.95 8.66
CA ILE A 308 7.33 3.73 7.88
C ILE A 308 8.83 3.67 7.62
N ALA A 309 9.46 4.81 7.41
CA ALA A 309 10.89 4.93 7.20
C ALA A 309 11.70 4.42 8.39
N PHE A 310 11.34 4.84 9.60
CA PHE A 310 11.98 4.37 10.84
C PHE A 310 11.72 2.88 11.07
N ALA A 311 10.48 2.44 10.93
CA ALA A 311 10.11 1.03 11.09
C ALA A 311 10.87 0.10 10.13
N THR A 312 11.02 0.51 8.87
CA THR A 312 11.74 -0.27 7.85
C THR A 312 13.24 -0.35 8.16
N ALA A 313 13.86 0.72 8.65
CA ALA A 313 15.26 0.76 9.04
C ALA A 313 15.57 -0.08 10.30
N LEU A 314 14.56 -0.29 11.16
CA LEU A 314 14.71 -1.12 12.38
C LEU A 314 14.97 -2.58 12.05
N VAL A 315 14.30 -3.16 11.07
CA VAL A 315 14.37 -4.59 10.75
C VAL A 315 15.81 -5.09 10.58
N PRO A 316 16.63 -4.56 9.64
CA PRO A 316 18.00 -5.03 9.46
C PRO A 316 18.89 -4.70 10.66
N THR A 317 18.59 -3.63 11.36
CA THR A 317 19.38 -3.14 12.49
C THR A 317 19.24 -4.06 13.69
N ILE A 318 18.01 -4.49 14.01
CA ILE A 318 17.72 -5.45 15.08
C ILE A 318 18.27 -6.83 14.71
N THR A 319 18.00 -7.30 13.49
CA THR A 319 18.52 -8.61 13.03
C THR A 319 20.04 -8.68 13.14
N SER A 320 20.75 -7.61 12.75
CA SER A 320 22.21 -7.54 12.84
C SER A 320 22.72 -7.55 14.30
N SER A 321 22.05 -6.82 15.20
CA SER A 321 22.44 -6.78 16.62
C SER A 321 22.22 -8.13 17.29
N LEU A 322 21.08 -8.77 17.04
CA LEU A 322 20.77 -10.10 17.58
C LEU A 322 21.72 -11.19 17.05
N ALA A 323 22.09 -11.13 15.75
CA ALA A 323 23.06 -12.04 15.17
C ALA A 323 24.45 -11.96 15.81
N LYS A 324 24.79 -10.80 16.40
CA LYS A 324 26.02 -10.57 17.16
C LYS A 324 25.88 -10.91 18.66
N GLY A 325 24.71 -11.33 19.12
CA GLY A 325 24.40 -11.58 20.53
C GLY A 325 24.18 -10.30 21.36
N ASP A 326 24.19 -9.13 20.73
CA ASP A 326 24.08 -7.84 21.41
C ASP A 326 22.60 -7.44 21.59
N LYS A 327 21.98 -8.03 22.62
CA LYS A 327 20.58 -7.77 23.00
C LYS A 327 20.39 -6.34 23.54
N GLU A 328 21.39 -5.79 24.20
CA GLU A 328 21.34 -4.44 24.81
C GLU A 328 21.24 -3.37 23.72
N THR A 329 22.11 -3.42 22.71
CA THR A 329 22.04 -2.50 21.56
C THR A 329 20.72 -2.67 20.79
N ALA A 330 20.21 -3.89 20.61
CA ALA A 330 18.91 -4.13 19.99
C ALA A 330 17.79 -3.44 20.77
N SER A 331 17.74 -3.61 22.09
CA SER A 331 16.74 -2.99 22.98
C SER A 331 16.81 -1.45 22.96
N LYS A 332 18.02 -0.87 23.06
CA LYS A 332 18.21 0.60 22.97
C LYS A 332 17.68 1.17 21.65
N ARG A 333 17.91 0.47 20.54
CA ARG A 333 17.42 0.90 19.21
C ARG A 333 15.90 0.82 19.09
N VAL A 334 15.26 -0.21 19.65
CA VAL A 334 13.79 -0.31 19.72
C VAL A 334 13.22 0.84 20.53
N SER A 335 13.75 1.08 21.74
CA SER A 335 13.30 2.17 22.61
C SER A 335 13.46 3.53 21.96
N PHE A 336 14.62 3.79 21.33
CA PHE A 336 14.84 5.02 20.58
C PHE A 336 13.84 5.20 19.43
N SER A 337 13.53 4.13 18.68
CA SER A 337 12.60 4.20 17.57
C SER A 337 11.16 4.39 18.03
N LEU A 338 10.75 3.78 19.14
CA LEU A 338 9.44 4.04 19.75
C LEU A 338 9.34 5.50 20.22
N MET A 339 10.38 6.03 20.87
CA MET A 339 10.43 7.43 21.28
C MET A 339 10.35 8.38 20.07
N ALA A 340 11.13 8.14 19.01
CA ALA A 340 11.12 8.94 17.80
C ALA A 340 9.75 8.88 17.09
N SER A 341 9.13 7.71 17.07
CA SER A 341 7.77 7.52 16.52
C SER A 341 6.73 8.33 17.30
N MET A 342 6.82 8.33 18.64
CA MET A 342 5.91 9.12 19.48
C MET A 342 6.14 10.62 19.36
N LEU A 343 7.39 11.08 19.20
CA LEU A 343 7.71 12.49 18.92
C LEU A 343 7.12 13.00 17.61
N ILE A 344 6.88 12.13 16.64
CA ILE A 344 6.18 12.45 15.40
C ILE A 344 4.66 12.30 15.58
N GLY A 345 4.24 11.17 16.14
CA GLY A 345 2.83 10.81 16.23
C GLY A 345 2.00 11.73 17.11
N LEU A 346 2.49 12.08 18.30
CA LEU A 346 1.75 12.91 19.26
C LEU A 346 1.47 14.32 18.74
N PRO A 347 2.46 15.10 18.25
CA PRO A 347 2.20 16.43 17.70
C PRO A 347 1.27 16.40 16.49
N CYS A 348 1.43 15.41 15.60
CA CYS A 348 0.56 15.26 14.42
C CYS A 348 -0.89 14.95 14.83
N THR A 349 -1.09 14.04 15.79
CA THR A 349 -2.42 13.70 16.30
C THR A 349 -3.09 14.91 16.94
N ILE A 350 -2.39 15.58 17.89
CA ILE A 350 -2.91 16.76 18.58
C ILE A 350 -3.19 17.87 17.56
N GLY A 351 -2.25 18.14 16.65
CA GLY A 351 -2.43 19.15 15.61
C GLY A 351 -3.65 18.89 14.73
N MET A 352 -3.87 17.64 14.30
CA MET A 352 -5.04 17.27 13.50
C MET A 352 -6.35 17.35 14.30
N ILE A 353 -6.35 17.05 15.58
CA ILE A 353 -7.54 17.17 16.43
C ILE A 353 -7.88 18.66 16.63
N VAL A 354 -6.90 19.47 17.05
CA VAL A 354 -7.11 20.89 17.39
C VAL A 354 -7.43 21.73 16.16
N PHE A 355 -6.72 21.50 15.07
CA PHE A 355 -6.84 22.28 13.82
C PHE A 355 -7.69 21.58 12.75
N ALA A 356 -8.50 20.55 13.10
CA ALA A 356 -9.29 19.79 12.14
C ALA A 356 -10.13 20.67 11.21
N GLN A 357 -10.85 21.63 11.77
CA GLN A 357 -11.68 22.55 11.00
C GLN A 357 -10.84 23.43 10.06
N GLN A 358 -9.76 24.03 10.55
CA GLN A 358 -8.89 24.89 9.78
C GLN A 358 -8.18 24.11 8.65
N ILE A 359 -7.75 22.88 8.94
CA ILE A 359 -7.12 21.99 7.93
C ILE A 359 -8.12 21.66 6.83
N LEU A 360 -9.35 21.29 7.16
CA LEU A 360 -10.38 20.98 6.17
C LEU A 360 -10.78 22.21 5.36
N GLN A 361 -10.97 23.36 6.00
CA GLN A 361 -11.28 24.61 5.30
C GLN A 361 -10.17 25.08 4.37
N LEU A 362 -8.90 24.90 4.79
CA LEU A 362 -7.74 25.30 3.97
C LEU A 362 -7.54 24.35 2.77
N LEU A 363 -7.64 23.04 3.00
CA LEU A 363 -7.30 22.04 1.99
C LEU A 363 -8.50 21.64 1.11
N TYR A 364 -9.71 21.71 1.65
CA TYR A 364 -10.95 21.34 0.96
C TYR A 364 -12.02 22.45 1.04
N PRO A 365 -11.71 23.66 0.54
CA PRO A 365 -12.60 24.81 0.69
C PRO A 365 -13.97 24.61 0.02
N ALA A 366 -14.05 23.77 -1.03
CA ALA A 366 -15.31 23.46 -1.69
C ALA A 366 -16.24 22.58 -0.84
N GLN A 367 -15.69 21.73 0.01
CA GLN A 367 -16.45 20.79 0.87
C GLN A 367 -15.69 20.55 2.19
N PRO A 368 -15.77 21.48 3.16
CA PRO A 368 -14.98 21.40 4.41
C PRO A 368 -15.55 20.47 5.47
N GLU A 369 -16.56 19.63 5.12
CA GLU A 369 -17.21 18.72 6.05
C GLU A 369 -16.29 17.58 6.50
N GLY A 370 -16.62 17.00 7.69
CA GLY A 370 -15.92 15.84 8.23
C GLY A 370 -15.00 16.15 9.42
N VAL A 371 -15.18 17.29 10.08
CA VAL A 371 -14.35 17.73 11.22
C VAL A 371 -14.29 16.66 12.31
N LEU A 372 -15.46 16.18 12.78
CA LEU A 372 -15.52 15.18 13.84
C LEU A 372 -14.94 13.83 13.40
N ILE A 373 -15.18 13.44 12.14
CA ILE A 373 -14.59 12.20 11.59
C ILE A 373 -13.05 12.32 11.58
N LEU A 374 -12.50 13.47 11.19
CA LEU A 374 -11.06 13.72 11.19
C LEU A 374 -10.49 13.72 12.62
N GLN A 375 -11.15 14.36 13.57
CA GLN A 375 -10.73 14.39 14.97
C GLN A 375 -10.64 12.99 15.57
N ILE A 376 -11.69 12.18 15.41
CA ILE A 376 -11.71 10.80 15.91
C ILE A 376 -10.67 9.94 15.20
N SER A 377 -10.62 10.01 13.86
CA SER A 377 -9.66 9.22 13.07
C SER A 377 -8.22 9.60 13.35
N SER A 378 -7.93 10.83 13.75
CA SER A 378 -6.57 11.27 14.09
C SER A 378 -6.00 10.51 15.29
N LEU A 379 -6.83 10.00 16.20
CA LEU A 379 -6.38 9.13 17.31
C LEU A 379 -5.75 7.83 16.77
N THR A 380 -6.15 7.35 15.59
CA THR A 380 -5.55 6.15 14.99
C THR A 380 -4.07 6.35 14.66
N ILE A 381 -3.59 7.59 14.45
CA ILE A 381 -2.21 7.90 14.08
C ILE A 381 -1.25 7.37 15.16
N ILE A 382 -1.53 7.65 16.44
CA ILE A 382 -0.68 7.22 17.56
C ILE A 382 -0.55 5.69 17.56
N PHE A 383 -1.68 4.99 17.53
CA PHE A 383 -1.69 3.52 17.59
C PHE A 383 -1.05 2.91 16.35
N THR A 384 -1.35 3.43 15.15
CA THR A 384 -0.77 2.91 13.90
C THR A 384 0.74 3.14 13.82
N ILE A 385 1.25 4.27 14.31
CA ILE A 385 2.69 4.55 14.38
C ILE A 385 3.38 3.56 15.33
N LEU A 386 2.79 3.28 16.48
CA LEU A 386 3.28 2.25 17.41
C LEU A 386 3.25 0.87 16.75
N ASP A 387 2.13 0.50 16.13
CA ASP A 387 1.99 -0.78 15.41
C ASP A 387 3.06 -0.96 14.33
N GLN A 388 3.33 0.07 13.52
CA GLN A 388 4.38 0.03 12.49
C GLN A 388 5.77 -0.23 13.09
N THR A 389 6.11 0.44 14.19
CA THR A 389 7.42 0.32 14.84
C THR A 389 7.59 -1.03 15.53
N ILE A 390 6.54 -1.51 16.21
CA ILE A 390 6.54 -2.84 16.84
C ILE A 390 6.57 -3.94 15.76
N ASN A 391 5.84 -3.78 14.66
CA ASN A 391 5.88 -4.70 13.52
C ASN A 391 7.29 -4.80 12.92
N GLY A 392 7.99 -3.67 12.75
CA GLY A 392 9.38 -3.66 12.31
C GLY A 392 10.29 -4.41 13.28
N THR A 393 10.07 -4.24 14.58
CA THR A 393 10.79 -4.95 15.64
C THR A 393 10.53 -6.46 15.57
N LEU A 394 9.28 -6.88 15.55
CA LEU A 394 8.88 -8.29 15.49
C LEU A 394 9.39 -8.99 14.23
N GLN A 395 9.37 -8.30 13.09
CA GLN A 395 9.98 -8.80 11.85
C GLN A 395 11.49 -8.96 11.99
N GLY A 396 12.17 -8.01 12.65
CA GLY A 396 13.61 -8.08 12.94
C GLY A 396 13.99 -9.26 13.84
N ILE A 397 13.13 -9.63 14.76
CA ILE A 397 13.29 -10.81 15.67
C ILE A 397 12.87 -12.12 14.98
N GLY A 398 12.22 -12.05 13.80
CA GLY A 398 11.73 -13.23 13.07
C GLY A 398 10.30 -13.67 13.43
N LYS A 399 9.61 -12.95 14.33
CA LYS A 399 8.21 -13.25 14.73
C LYS A 399 7.20 -12.60 13.78
N VAL A 400 7.25 -12.95 12.49
CA VAL A 400 6.44 -12.29 11.43
C VAL A 400 4.93 -12.58 11.48
N MET A 401 4.51 -13.62 12.21
CA MET A 401 3.10 -14.01 12.32
C MET A 401 2.33 -13.22 13.39
N VAL A 402 3.02 -12.73 14.42
CA VAL A 402 2.39 -12.01 15.54
C VAL A 402 1.64 -10.76 15.08
N PRO A 403 2.20 -9.88 14.23
CA PRO A 403 1.47 -8.73 13.69
C PRO A 403 0.18 -9.10 12.95
N ALA A 404 0.21 -10.19 12.18
CA ALA A 404 -0.95 -10.63 11.41
C ALA A 404 -2.09 -11.11 12.31
N THR A 405 -1.77 -11.90 13.36
CA THR A 405 -2.78 -12.40 14.31
C THR A 405 -3.37 -11.28 15.15
N SER A 406 -2.55 -10.33 15.60
CA SER A 406 -3.02 -9.15 16.37
C SER A 406 -3.96 -8.29 15.52
N LEU A 407 -3.59 -8.03 14.26
CA LEU A 407 -4.44 -7.26 13.35
C LEU A 407 -5.74 -7.99 13.01
N PHE A 408 -5.72 -9.32 12.92
CA PHE A 408 -6.94 -10.12 12.72
C PHE A 408 -7.93 -9.94 13.88
N CYS A 409 -7.47 -9.97 15.13
CA CYS A 409 -8.31 -9.69 16.31
C CYS A 409 -8.85 -8.25 16.27
N GLY A 410 -8.01 -7.27 15.92
CA GLY A 410 -8.42 -5.88 15.75
C GLY A 410 -9.49 -5.69 14.67
N MET A 411 -9.39 -6.41 13.55
CA MET A 411 -10.39 -6.37 12.48
C MET A 411 -11.75 -6.90 12.93
N ILE A 412 -11.79 -7.97 13.72
CA ILE A 412 -13.06 -8.49 14.29
C ILE A 412 -13.69 -7.44 15.19
N ALA A 413 -12.91 -6.81 16.07
CA ALA A 413 -13.40 -5.73 16.94
C ALA A 413 -13.94 -4.56 16.10
N LYS A 414 -13.22 -4.11 15.07
CA LYS A 414 -13.68 -3.06 14.15
C LYS A 414 -14.98 -3.43 13.45
N LEU A 415 -15.10 -4.66 12.94
CA LEU A 415 -16.29 -5.12 12.26
C LEU A 415 -17.52 -5.06 13.19
N ILE A 416 -17.37 -5.52 14.43
CA ILE A 416 -18.44 -5.47 15.44
C ILE A 416 -18.84 -4.01 15.71
N VAL A 417 -17.86 -3.13 15.96
CA VAL A 417 -18.11 -1.70 16.22
C VAL A 417 -18.81 -1.03 15.04
N ASN A 418 -18.36 -1.28 13.80
CA ASN A 418 -18.97 -0.72 12.60
C ASN A 418 -20.42 -1.20 12.44
N LEU A 419 -20.70 -2.49 12.64
CA LEU A 419 -22.05 -3.04 12.51
C LEU A 419 -23.03 -2.50 13.55
N VAL A 420 -22.55 -2.08 14.73
CA VAL A 420 -23.36 -1.54 15.82
C VAL A 420 -23.49 -0.03 15.71
N LEU A 421 -22.38 0.70 15.52
CA LEU A 421 -22.38 2.17 15.61
C LEU A 421 -22.75 2.85 14.29
N VAL A 422 -22.31 2.34 13.14
CA VAL A 422 -22.57 3.02 11.85
C VAL A 422 -24.06 3.10 11.52
N PRO A 423 -24.91 2.07 11.79
CA PRO A 423 -26.34 2.17 11.55
C PRO A 423 -27.10 3.05 12.55
N ASN A 424 -26.43 3.51 13.62
CA ASN A 424 -27.06 4.36 14.64
C ASN A 424 -26.93 5.84 14.23
N PRO A 425 -28.04 6.58 14.10
CA PRO A 425 -28.02 8.00 13.72
C PRO A 425 -27.14 8.90 14.60
N ALA A 426 -26.97 8.56 15.90
CA ALA A 426 -26.13 9.32 16.81
C ALA A 426 -24.62 9.27 16.45
N PHE A 427 -24.17 8.22 15.77
CA PHE A 427 -22.76 8.00 15.43
C PHE A 427 -22.51 8.11 13.92
N GLY A 428 -23.31 7.44 13.09
CA GLY A 428 -23.15 7.44 11.64
C GLY A 428 -21.73 7.08 11.20
N ALA A 429 -21.13 7.87 10.31
CA ALA A 429 -19.77 7.68 9.83
C ALA A 429 -18.69 7.81 10.93
N ASN A 430 -18.97 8.56 12.01
CA ASN A 430 -18.09 8.62 13.19
C ASN A 430 -17.93 7.26 13.85
N GLY A 431 -18.95 6.38 13.76
CA GLY A 431 -18.89 5.01 14.24
C GLY A 431 -17.78 4.20 13.55
N ALA A 432 -17.53 4.39 12.26
CA ALA A 432 -16.44 3.74 11.53
C ALA A 432 -15.07 4.29 11.94
N ALA A 433 -14.98 5.59 12.20
CA ALA A 433 -13.77 6.21 12.76
C ALA A 433 -13.44 5.61 14.14
N ILE A 434 -14.43 5.48 15.03
CA ILE A 434 -14.29 4.80 16.34
C ILE A 434 -13.87 3.35 16.15
N GLY A 435 -14.47 2.62 15.20
CA GLY A 435 -14.09 1.24 14.87
C GLY A 435 -12.62 1.11 14.46
N SER A 436 -12.10 2.08 13.72
CA SER A 436 -10.68 2.12 13.33
C SER A 436 -9.77 2.38 14.54
N VAL A 437 -10.15 3.28 15.45
CA VAL A 437 -9.41 3.53 16.70
C VAL A 437 -9.38 2.26 17.56
N VAL A 438 -10.53 1.62 17.77
CA VAL A 438 -10.63 0.37 18.56
C VAL A 438 -9.78 -0.74 17.95
N CYS A 439 -9.77 -0.87 16.60
CA CYS A 439 -8.92 -1.84 15.92
C CYS A 439 -7.45 -1.66 16.26
N HIS A 440 -6.90 -0.46 16.01
CA HIS A 440 -5.48 -0.19 16.22
C HIS A 440 -5.09 -0.19 17.70
N MET A 441 -5.99 0.25 18.59
CA MET A 441 -5.80 0.13 20.04
C MET A 441 -5.71 -1.33 20.48
N ALA A 442 -6.59 -2.20 19.98
CA ALA A 442 -6.56 -3.63 20.28
C ALA A 442 -5.26 -4.29 19.72
N VAL A 443 -4.81 -3.91 18.52
CA VAL A 443 -3.55 -4.38 17.95
C VAL A 443 -2.38 -3.96 18.82
N SER A 444 -2.27 -2.69 19.18
CA SER A 444 -1.20 -2.18 20.04
C SER A 444 -1.19 -2.86 21.41
N TYR A 445 -2.37 -3.07 22.02
CA TYR A 445 -2.51 -3.78 23.29
C TYR A 445 -2.02 -5.23 23.20
N THR A 446 -2.42 -5.97 22.16
CA THR A 446 -1.99 -7.36 21.97
C THR A 446 -0.49 -7.46 21.71
N HIS A 447 0.11 -6.49 21.01
CA HIS A 447 1.56 -6.42 20.82
C HIS A 447 2.35 -6.17 22.11
N LEU A 448 1.79 -5.38 23.02
CA LEU A 448 2.44 -5.08 24.31
C LEU A 448 2.31 -6.25 25.31
N THR A 449 1.22 -7.01 25.25
CA THR A 449 0.95 -8.10 26.21
C THR A 449 1.51 -9.46 25.79
N LEU A 450 1.57 -9.79 24.49
CA LEU A 450 2.09 -11.07 24.00
C LEU A 450 3.59 -11.30 24.30
N PRO A 451 4.50 -10.30 24.23
CA PRO A 451 5.90 -10.48 24.59
C PRO A 451 6.15 -10.68 26.08
N THR A 452 5.27 -10.20 26.96
CA THR A 452 5.47 -10.28 28.42
C THR A 452 5.16 -11.67 28.99
N ASN A 453 4.37 -12.48 28.27
CA ASN A 453 4.06 -13.87 28.66
C ASN A 453 5.06 -14.91 28.16
N SER A 454 5.95 -14.58 27.24
CA SER A 454 7.10 -15.40 26.85
C SER A 454 8.34 -14.79 27.48
N ARG A 455 8.79 -15.32 28.64
CA ARG A 455 10.08 -14.99 29.27
C ARG A 455 11.20 -15.09 28.21
N VAL A 456 11.68 -13.94 27.74
CA VAL A 456 12.93 -13.83 26.99
C VAL A 456 13.78 -12.76 27.68
#